data_31c01dea988b6b67959ef157b531300c
#
_entry.id   31c01dea988b6b67959ef157b531300c
#
_cell.length_a   1.000
_cell.length_b   1.000
_cell.length_c   1.000
_cell.angle_alpha   90.00
_cell.angle_beta   90.00
_cell.angle_gamma   90.00
#
_symmetry.space_group_name_H-M   'P 1'
#
loop_
_entity.id
_entity.type
_entity.pdbx_description
1 polymer ?
#
loop_
_entity_poly.entity_id
_entity_poly.type
_entity_poly.pdbx_seq_one_letter_code
_entity_poly.pdbx_strand_id
1 'polypeptide(L)'
;ACVRSIDLLTSLPEWDGKNVVVQGGSQGGALALVTAGLDQRVTACVANHPALSDMAGYKAGRAGGYPHFFRNTVDMDTPEKIRTMAYYDVVNFAQLIRADTYMTWGFNDNVCPPTTSYIVYNVLNCPKEALITPINEHWTSSDTEYGHLLWIKKHLK
;
A
#
# COMPACT_ATOMS: atom_id res chain seq x y z
N ALA A 1 0.86 -15.61 -2.22
CA ALA A 1 2.25 -15.62 -2.70
C ALA A 1 3.16 -14.87 -1.73
N CYS A 2 2.94 -13.57 -1.43
CA CYS A 2 3.88 -12.73 -0.65
C CYS A 2 4.19 -13.28 0.76
N VAL A 3 3.20 -13.75 1.52
CA VAL A 3 3.44 -14.36 2.84
C VAL A 3 4.35 -15.61 2.70
N ARG A 4 4.18 -16.42 1.64
CA ARG A 4 5.05 -17.57 1.39
C ARG A 4 6.48 -17.17 1.02
N SER A 5 6.66 -16.01 0.40
CA SER A 5 8.01 -15.47 0.17
C SER A 5 8.70 -15.10 1.49
N ILE A 6 7.96 -14.61 2.49
CA ILE A 6 8.48 -14.39 3.84
C ILE A 6 8.86 -15.72 4.51
N ASP A 7 8.03 -16.77 4.38
CA ASP A 7 8.37 -18.10 4.89
C ASP A 7 9.71 -18.59 4.33
N LEU A 8 9.91 -18.43 3.01
CA LEU A 8 11.18 -18.77 2.37
C LEU A 8 12.32 -17.90 2.89
N LEU A 9 12.16 -16.56 2.87
CA LEU A 9 13.19 -15.63 3.33
C LEU A 9 13.67 -15.97 4.74
N THR A 10 12.72 -16.17 5.67
CA THR A 10 13.03 -16.43 7.08
C THR A 10 13.56 -17.84 7.35
N SER A 11 13.53 -18.74 6.35
CA SER A 11 14.16 -20.07 6.43
C SER A 11 15.61 -20.08 5.95
N LEU A 12 16.08 -19.02 5.31
CA LEU A 12 17.45 -18.93 4.80
C LEU A 12 18.45 -18.69 5.95
N PRO A 13 19.61 -19.34 5.93
CA PRO A 13 20.65 -19.14 6.95
C PRO A 13 21.25 -17.72 6.95
N GLU A 14 21.11 -16.99 5.83
CA GLU A 14 21.58 -15.62 5.67
C GLU A 14 20.64 -14.58 6.28
N TRP A 15 19.39 -14.96 6.66
CA TRP A 15 18.49 -14.03 7.30
C TRP A 15 19.00 -13.64 8.69
N ASP A 16 18.98 -12.36 9.00
CA ASP A 16 19.47 -11.80 10.25
C ASP A 16 18.65 -12.15 11.51
N GLY A 17 17.54 -12.86 11.32
CA GLY A 17 16.62 -13.24 12.40
C GLY A 17 15.73 -12.10 12.91
N LYS A 18 15.77 -10.91 12.34
CA LYS A 18 15.10 -9.72 12.86
C LYS A 18 14.30 -8.97 11.79
N ASN A 19 14.92 -8.64 10.67
CA ASN A 19 14.35 -7.71 9.73
C ASN A 19 13.62 -8.40 8.58
N VAL A 20 12.37 -8.02 8.36
CA VAL A 20 11.61 -8.33 7.16
C VAL A 20 11.03 -7.02 6.64
N VAL A 21 11.55 -6.56 5.51
CA VAL A 21 11.10 -5.32 4.87
C VAL A 21 10.29 -5.67 3.62
N VAL A 22 9.12 -5.06 3.48
CA VAL A 22 8.31 -5.16 2.27
C VAL A 22 8.23 -3.79 1.61
N GLN A 23 8.47 -3.77 0.28
CA GLN A 23 8.47 -2.53 -0.50
C GLN A 23 7.79 -2.75 -1.85
N GLY A 24 7.09 -1.74 -2.33
CA GLY A 24 6.53 -1.77 -3.67
C GLY A 24 5.86 -0.47 -4.10
N GLY A 25 5.70 -0.33 -5.42
CA GLY A 25 4.96 0.77 -6.05
C GLY A 25 3.70 0.26 -6.74
N SER A 26 2.66 1.08 -6.81
CA SER A 26 1.39 0.78 -7.46
C SER A 26 0.76 -0.52 -6.94
N GLN A 27 0.55 -1.52 -7.78
CA GLN A 27 0.11 -2.85 -7.34
C GLN A 27 1.09 -3.48 -6.33
N GLY A 28 2.39 -3.28 -6.51
CA GLY A 28 3.41 -3.72 -5.55
C GLY A 28 3.27 -3.02 -4.21
N GLY A 29 2.90 -1.73 -4.18
CA GLY A 29 2.60 -0.97 -2.96
C GLY A 29 1.37 -1.53 -2.22
N ALA A 30 0.33 -1.89 -2.98
CA ALA A 30 -0.83 -2.58 -2.43
C ALA A 30 -0.44 -3.92 -1.80
N LEU A 31 0.35 -4.74 -2.50
CA LEU A 31 0.82 -6.03 -2.00
C LEU A 31 1.72 -5.89 -0.78
N ALA A 32 2.57 -4.86 -0.72
CA ALA A 32 3.41 -4.57 0.45
C ALA A 32 2.54 -4.28 1.69
N LEU A 33 1.55 -3.39 1.57
CA LEU A 33 0.62 -3.06 2.66
C LEU A 33 -0.21 -4.28 3.11
N VAL A 34 -0.78 -5.03 2.15
CA VAL A 34 -1.55 -6.25 2.47
C VAL A 34 -0.66 -7.28 3.18
N THR A 35 0.57 -7.45 2.71
CA THR A 35 1.51 -8.39 3.32
C THR A 35 1.88 -7.98 4.75
N ALA A 36 2.16 -6.69 4.97
CA ALA A 36 2.44 -6.15 6.30
C ALA A 36 1.24 -6.28 7.26
N GLY A 37 0.01 -6.18 6.74
CA GLY A 37 -1.20 -6.39 7.54
C GLY A 37 -1.45 -7.85 7.91
N LEU A 38 -1.06 -8.79 7.04
CA LEU A 38 -1.30 -10.22 7.22
C LEU A 38 -0.16 -10.96 7.95
N ASP A 39 1.06 -10.44 7.90
CA ASP A 39 2.23 -11.11 8.46
C ASP A 39 2.98 -10.20 9.44
N GLN A 40 2.86 -10.50 10.73
CA GLN A 40 3.45 -9.69 11.80
C GLN A 40 4.98 -9.82 11.91
N ARG A 41 5.62 -10.66 11.09
CA ARG A 41 7.08 -10.71 10.94
C ARG A 41 7.62 -9.51 10.17
N VAL A 42 6.78 -8.83 9.38
CA VAL A 42 7.16 -7.59 8.71
C VAL A 42 7.49 -6.52 9.73
N THR A 43 8.69 -5.96 9.65
CA THR A 43 9.19 -4.93 10.58
C THR A 43 9.15 -3.54 9.99
N ALA A 44 9.21 -3.42 8.65
CA ALA A 44 9.10 -2.15 7.92
C ALA A 44 8.36 -2.33 6.59
N CYS A 45 7.53 -1.36 6.24
CA CYS A 45 6.74 -1.35 5.02
C CYS A 45 6.92 -0.02 4.28
N VAL A 46 7.31 -0.08 3.00
CA VAL A 46 7.38 1.10 2.13
C VAL A 46 6.40 0.92 0.97
N ALA A 47 5.40 1.78 0.90
CA ALA A 47 4.37 1.73 -0.14
C ALA A 47 4.32 3.04 -0.93
N ASN A 48 4.60 2.95 -2.22
CA ASN A 48 4.57 4.09 -3.13
C ASN A 48 3.29 4.03 -3.99
N HIS A 49 2.52 5.11 -4.04
CA HIS A 49 1.24 5.27 -4.76
C HIS A 49 0.43 3.97 -4.84
N PRO A 50 0.02 3.38 -3.70
CA PRO A 50 -0.57 2.04 -3.68
C PRO A 50 -1.88 1.98 -4.45
N ALA A 51 -2.01 0.95 -5.31
CA ALA A 51 -3.25 0.60 -5.97
C ALA A 51 -4.24 -0.13 -5.03
N LEU A 52 -5.37 -0.56 -5.54
CA LEU A 52 -6.38 -1.40 -4.84
C LEU A 52 -6.86 -0.79 -3.51
N SER A 53 -6.89 0.54 -3.41
CA SER A 53 -7.23 1.27 -2.20
C SER A 53 -8.50 2.07 -2.39
N ASP A 54 -9.45 2.00 -1.46
CA ASP A 54 -10.76 2.67 -1.54
C ASP A 54 -11.44 2.48 -2.90
N MET A 55 -11.43 1.24 -3.41
CA MET A 55 -11.94 0.94 -4.74
C MET A 55 -13.42 1.32 -4.91
N ALA A 56 -14.20 1.23 -3.83
CA ALA A 56 -15.59 1.64 -3.81
C ALA A 56 -15.81 3.15 -3.56
N GLY A 57 -14.76 3.96 -3.52
CA GLY A 57 -14.82 5.41 -3.29
C GLY A 57 -15.76 6.16 -4.23
N TYR A 58 -15.89 5.68 -5.47
CA TYR A 58 -16.85 6.21 -6.45
C TYR A 58 -18.29 6.20 -5.94
N LYS A 59 -18.67 5.23 -5.12
CA LYS A 59 -20.00 5.14 -4.51
C LYS A 59 -20.24 6.21 -3.44
N ALA A 60 -19.16 6.75 -2.90
CA ALA A 60 -19.20 7.83 -1.92
C ALA A 60 -18.85 9.20 -2.54
N GLY A 61 -18.90 9.33 -3.87
CA GLY A 61 -18.62 10.58 -4.59
C GLY A 61 -17.15 10.99 -4.61
N ARG A 62 -16.22 10.06 -4.36
CA ARG A 62 -14.77 10.28 -4.41
C ARG A 62 -14.15 9.54 -5.59
N ALA A 63 -12.94 9.93 -5.99
CA ALA A 63 -12.15 9.11 -6.88
C ALA A 63 -11.72 7.83 -6.15
N GLY A 64 -12.11 6.67 -6.66
CA GLY A 64 -11.70 5.37 -6.15
C GLY A 64 -10.42 4.88 -6.81
N GLY A 65 -9.75 3.91 -6.17
CA GLY A 65 -8.46 3.39 -6.61
C GLY A 65 -8.51 2.51 -7.86
N TYR A 66 -7.34 2.39 -8.50
CA TYR A 66 -7.12 1.41 -9.57
C TYR A 66 -7.52 -0.01 -9.08
N PRO A 67 -8.19 -0.82 -9.92
CA PRO A 67 -8.40 -0.66 -11.36
C PRO A 67 -9.72 0.03 -11.75
N HIS A 68 -10.29 0.88 -10.92
CA HIS A 68 -11.44 1.74 -11.20
C HIS A 68 -12.73 0.96 -11.56
N PHE A 69 -12.94 -0.20 -10.97
CA PHE A 69 -14.08 -1.08 -11.24
C PHE A 69 -15.46 -0.40 -11.14
N PHE A 70 -15.60 0.61 -10.28
CA PHE A 70 -16.87 1.28 -10.02
C PHE A 70 -16.99 2.64 -10.71
N ARG A 71 -16.05 3.01 -11.60
CA ARG A 71 -16.04 4.35 -12.21
C ARG A 71 -17.19 4.58 -13.17
N ASN A 72 -17.45 3.64 -14.09
CA ASN A 72 -18.46 3.78 -15.15
C ASN A 72 -19.05 2.43 -15.58
N THR A 73 -19.11 1.45 -14.71
CA THR A 73 -19.49 0.09 -15.06
C THR A 73 -20.86 -0.26 -14.45
N VAL A 74 -21.88 -0.29 -15.31
CA VAL A 74 -23.26 -0.60 -14.93
C VAL A 74 -23.35 -1.97 -14.21
N ASP A 75 -22.57 -2.96 -14.69
CA ASP A 75 -22.61 -4.32 -14.17
C ASP A 75 -21.79 -4.54 -12.89
N MET A 76 -20.96 -3.59 -12.50
CA MET A 76 -20.13 -3.71 -11.26
C MET A 76 -20.85 -3.18 -10.02
N ASP A 77 -21.98 -2.49 -10.18
CA ASP A 77 -22.67 -1.79 -9.11
C ASP A 77 -23.73 -2.67 -8.40
N THR A 78 -23.34 -3.88 -8.04
CA THR A 78 -24.23 -4.74 -7.24
C THR A 78 -23.72 -4.89 -5.81
N PRO A 79 -24.61 -5.07 -4.81
CA PRO A 79 -24.20 -5.25 -3.42
C PRO A 79 -23.21 -6.41 -3.22
N GLU A 80 -23.36 -7.48 -4.00
CA GLU A 80 -22.47 -8.66 -3.94
C GLU A 80 -21.06 -8.31 -4.40
N LYS A 81 -20.94 -7.60 -5.52
CA LYS A 81 -19.62 -7.19 -6.07
C LYS A 81 -18.93 -6.18 -5.17
N ILE A 82 -19.67 -5.22 -4.62
CA ILE A 82 -19.15 -4.25 -3.65
C ILE A 82 -18.61 -4.98 -2.41
N ARG A 83 -19.38 -5.93 -1.85
CA ARG A 83 -18.92 -6.75 -0.71
C ARG A 83 -17.69 -7.58 -1.06
N THR A 84 -17.66 -8.20 -2.24
CA THR A 84 -16.52 -9.00 -2.69
C THR A 84 -15.28 -8.15 -2.82
N MET A 85 -15.39 -6.96 -3.42
CA MET A 85 -14.25 -6.05 -3.57
C MET A 85 -13.66 -5.58 -2.24
N ALA A 86 -14.47 -5.50 -1.17
CA ALA A 86 -13.97 -5.15 0.15
C ALA A 86 -12.92 -6.14 0.69
N TYR A 87 -12.95 -7.41 0.27
CA TYR A 87 -11.94 -8.41 0.63
C TYR A 87 -10.59 -8.20 -0.07
N TYR A 88 -10.54 -7.34 -1.08
CA TYR A 88 -9.33 -7.01 -1.84
C TYR A 88 -8.86 -5.58 -1.60
N ASP A 89 -9.64 -4.78 -0.89
CA ASP A 89 -9.32 -3.38 -0.64
C ASP A 89 -8.23 -3.24 0.43
N VAL A 90 -7.14 -2.59 0.07
CA VAL A 90 -5.96 -2.37 0.94
C VAL A 90 -6.33 -1.67 2.24
N VAL A 91 -7.33 -0.78 2.23
CA VAL A 91 -7.78 -0.03 3.42
C VAL A 91 -8.13 -0.98 4.57
N ASN A 92 -8.72 -2.15 4.27
CA ASN A 92 -9.11 -3.13 5.28
C ASN A 92 -7.92 -3.86 5.90
N PHE A 93 -6.82 -4.03 5.17
CA PHE A 93 -5.58 -4.65 5.66
C PHE A 93 -4.68 -3.64 6.39
N ALA A 94 -4.68 -2.39 5.94
CA ALA A 94 -3.84 -1.34 6.48
C ALA A 94 -4.07 -1.12 8.00
N GLN A 95 -5.31 -1.31 8.47
CA GLN A 95 -5.66 -1.22 9.89
C GLN A 95 -4.96 -2.27 10.77
N LEU A 96 -4.47 -3.37 10.17
CA LEU A 96 -3.83 -4.49 10.86
C LEU A 96 -2.31 -4.33 10.95
N ILE A 97 -1.74 -3.37 10.22
CA ILE A 97 -0.30 -3.16 10.14
C ILE A 97 0.25 -2.69 11.49
N ARG A 98 1.35 -3.32 11.91
CA ARG A 98 2.14 -2.95 13.10
C ARG A 98 3.55 -2.48 12.75
N ALA A 99 4.01 -2.80 11.55
CA ALA A 99 5.32 -2.42 11.03
C ALA A 99 5.45 -0.90 10.90
N ASP A 100 6.63 -0.37 11.11
CA ASP A 100 6.94 1.00 10.76
C ASP A 100 6.63 1.20 9.27
N THR A 101 5.83 2.20 8.92
CA THR A 101 5.30 2.33 7.56
C THR A 101 5.62 3.69 6.96
N TYR A 102 6.19 3.67 5.76
CA TYR A 102 6.45 4.86 4.96
C TYR A 102 5.63 4.82 3.68
N MET A 103 4.84 5.84 3.46
CA MET A 103 4.04 5.97 2.24
C MET A 103 4.46 7.17 1.42
N THR A 104 4.54 7.00 0.10
CA THR A 104 4.81 8.13 -0.81
C THR A 104 3.82 8.12 -1.97
N TRP A 105 3.39 9.30 -2.42
CA TRP A 105 2.49 9.42 -3.58
C TRP A 105 2.56 10.80 -4.23
N GLY A 106 2.18 10.85 -5.51
CA GLY A 106 2.03 12.08 -6.25
C GLY A 106 0.68 12.75 -6.00
N PHE A 107 0.66 14.07 -5.89
CA PHE A 107 -0.60 14.79 -5.69
C PHE A 107 -1.45 14.86 -6.95
N ASN A 108 -0.84 14.73 -8.14
CA ASN A 108 -1.51 14.73 -9.44
C ASN A 108 -1.73 13.31 -10.00
N ASP A 109 -1.59 12.27 -9.19
CA ASP A 109 -1.79 10.89 -9.62
C ASP A 109 -3.27 10.64 -9.98
N ASN A 110 -3.52 10.32 -11.25
CA ASN A 110 -4.85 10.01 -11.77
C ASN A 110 -5.09 8.51 -11.96
N VAL A 111 -4.07 7.68 -11.74
CA VAL A 111 -4.16 6.21 -11.77
C VAL A 111 -4.47 5.68 -10.37
N CYS A 112 -3.70 6.12 -9.37
CA CYS A 112 -3.98 5.87 -7.96
C CYS A 112 -4.24 7.22 -7.27
N PRO A 113 -5.47 7.76 -7.35
CA PRO A 113 -5.75 9.12 -6.89
C PRO A 113 -5.29 9.37 -5.45
N PRO A 114 -4.75 10.55 -5.13
CA PRO A 114 -4.19 10.84 -3.82
C PRO A 114 -5.20 10.63 -2.67
N THR A 115 -6.49 10.81 -2.93
CA THR A 115 -7.56 10.51 -1.96
C THR A 115 -7.48 9.08 -1.44
N THR A 116 -7.14 8.11 -2.30
CA THR A 116 -7.03 6.69 -1.91
C THR A 116 -5.81 6.44 -1.05
N SER A 117 -4.68 7.08 -1.34
CA SER A 117 -3.48 7.03 -0.51
C SER A 117 -3.69 7.68 0.86
N TYR A 118 -4.36 8.83 0.91
CA TYR A 118 -4.74 9.46 2.18
C TYR A 118 -5.64 8.58 3.04
N ILE A 119 -6.61 7.88 2.44
CA ILE A 119 -7.50 6.96 3.20
C ILE A 119 -6.68 5.83 3.81
N VAL A 120 -5.79 5.20 3.04
CA VAL A 120 -4.88 4.16 3.57
C VAL A 120 -4.03 4.73 4.70
N TYR A 121 -3.37 5.88 4.47
CA TYR A 121 -2.52 6.51 5.48
C TYR A 121 -3.29 6.82 6.76
N ASN A 122 -4.51 7.33 6.66
CA ASN A 122 -5.30 7.72 7.84
C ASN A 122 -5.71 6.53 8.71
N VAL A 123 -5.95 5.35 8.13
CA VAL A 123 -6.36 4.16 8.89
C VAL A 123 -5.18 3.36 9.46
N LEU A 124 -3.94 3.68 9.11
CA LEU A 124 -2.76 3.07 9.73
C LEU A 124 -2.69 3.42 11.21
N ASN A 125 -2.57 2.41 12.07
CA ASN A 125 -2.46 2.53 13.53
C ASN A 125 -1.03 2.22 14.04
N CYS A 126 -0.04 2.24 13.16
CA CYS A 126 1.37 2.01 13.44
C CYS A 126 2.18 3.33 13.36
N PRO A 127 3.46 3.34 13.75
CA PRO A 127 4.37 4.44 13.43
C PRO A 127 4.40 4.65 11.90
N LYS A 128 4.15 5.87 11.46
CA LYS A 128 3.98 6.16 10.04
C LYS A 128 4.56 7.51 9.64
N GLU A 129 5.14 7.54 8.45
CA GLU A 129 5.64 8.75 7.81
C GLU A 129 5.09 8.82 6.38
N ALA A 130 4.99 10.01 5.81
CA ALA A 130 4.58 10.20 4.42
C ALA A 130 5.40 11.27 3.72
N LEU A 131 5.63 11.07 2.41
CA LEU A 131 6.10 12.10 1.49
C LEU A 131 5.09 12.25 0.35
N ILE A 132 4.54 13.44 0.22
CA ILE A 132 3.63 13.79 -0.86
C ILE A 132 4.39 14.68 -1.84
N THR A 133 4.51 14.23 -3.08
CA THR A 133 5.19 14.99 -4.13
C THR A 133 4.19 15.84 -4.91
N PRO A 134 4.24 17.19 -4.83
CA PRO A 134 3.17 18.06 -5.33
C PRO A 134 2.92 17.96 -6.84
N ILE A 135 3.96 17.67 -7.62
CA ILE A 135 3.88 17.69 -9.09
C ILE A 135 3.84 16.31 -9.73
N ASN A 136 4.13 15.23 -8.96
CA ASN A 136 4.17 13.90 -9.54
C ASN A 136 2.76 13.39 -9.83
N GLU A 137 2.65 12.68 -10.93
CA GLU A 137 1.54 11.81 -11.29
C GLU A 137 1.84 10.38 -10.78
N HIS A 138 1.52 9.34 -11.58
CA HIS A 138 1.78 7.94 -11.23
C HIS A 138 3.24 7.53 -11.55
N TRP A 139 4.20 8.26 -11.01
CA TRP A 139 5.63 7.99 -11.16
C TRP A 139 6.42 8.47 -9.94
N THR A 140 7.60 7.91 -9.77
CA THR A 140 8.50 8.17 -8.65
C THR A 140 9.80 8.75 -9.15
N SER A 141 10.30 9.82 -8.54
CA SER A 141 11.62 10.36 -8.85
C SER A 141 12.71 9.50 -8.22
N SER A 142 13.91 9.52 -8.79
CA SER A 142 15.09 8.86 -8.23
C SER A 142 15.40 9.32 -6.81
N ASP A 143 15.16 10.61 -6.50
CA ASP A 143 15.35 11.15 -5.15
C ASP A 143 14.37 10.53 -4.14
N THR A 144 13.12 10.32 -4.56
CA THR A 144 12.12 9.63 -3.72
C THR A 144 12.50 8.16 -3.52
N GLU A 145 12.95 7.47 -4.57
CA GLU A 145 13.43 6.08 -4.47
C GLU A 145 14.64 5.97 -3.54
N TYR A 146 15.59 6.89 -3.67
CA TYR A 146 16.73 6.96 -2.76
C TYR A 146 16.28 7.24 -1.32
N GLY A 147 15.30 8.12 -1.14
CA GLY A 147 14.66 8.39 0.15
C GLY A 147 14.06 7.14 0.79
N HIS A 148 13.42 6.25 0.00
CA HIS A 148 12.93 4.95 0.48
C HIS A 148 14.07 4.10 1.06
N LEU A 149 15.20 4.00 0.36
CA LEU A 149 16.37 3.23 0.81
C LEU A 149 16.95 3.80 2.12
N LEU A 150 17.06 5.12 2.21
CA LEU A 150 17.56 5.79 3.43
C LEU A 150 16.61 5.56 4.60
N TRP A 151 15.29 5.65 4.36
CA TRP A 151 14.28 5.40 5.38
C TRP A 151 14.34 3.95 5.86
N ILE A 152 14.41 2.98 4.94
CA ILE A 152 14.56 1.56 5.28
C ILE A 152 15.80 1.37 6.15
N LYS A 153 16.96 1.89 5.71
CA LYS A 153 18.20 1.76 6.46
C LYS A 153 18.11 2.28 7.91
N LYS A 154 17.38 3.38 8.11
CA LYS A 154 17.13 3.97 9.45
C LYS A 154 16.25 3.08 10.34
N HIS A 155 15.37 2.28 9.75
CA HIS A 155 14.39 1.44 10.46
C HIS A 155 14.78 -0.04 10.55
N LEU A 156 15.97 -0.44 10.09
CA LEU A 156 16.52 -1.77 10.39
C LEU A 156 16.85 -1.86 11.88
N LYS A 157 16.52 -3.03 12.46
CA LYS A 157 16.68 -3.33 13.91
C LYS A 157 17.92 -4.15 14.18
#